data_99f77a926e98de31ab849eda4d524ca5
#
_entry.id   99f77a926e98de31ab849eda4d524ca5
#
_cell.length_a   1.000
_cell.length_b   1.000
_cell.length_c   1.000
_cell.angle_alpha   90.00
_cell.angle_beta   90.00
_cell.angle_gamma   90.00
#
_symmetry.space_group_name_H-M   'P 1'
#
loop_
_entity.id
_entity.type
_entity.pdbx_description
1 polymer ?
#
loop_
_entity_poly.entity_id
_entity_poly.type
_entity_poly.pdbx_seq_one_letter_code
_entity_poly.pdbx_strand_id
1 'polypeptide(L)'
;TLACSSISQIGFILVGTAMMCLLGEHNALAVDGTILHILNHSLIKMVLFPLAGIIHLSTHSFDLNEIRGFGRGKPMLALLMGLPMLSLAGVPALNGYVSKTLLHESIVEYIPLAGEYDLLFSALEGLFLFSGGLTLAYMLKLFVCLFVEKNPLPREVLDRKWRRRGEHYIAPASLGAVACYLLVMVRLGSEPNVTMDAVAAMTRGFLHGHAPDHPVDYFSPVNLEGAGISLAIGVIVYVLVVRLLLVRKKRYFDPIPPGLNLEYGLYRPLLDLLAKTAVVLATLVDRLLPRLLFQALPRWIGRIHQDGVECWEGAVRRLTGGRYAPQPSVEQAADDEHFARYEDAPRRGGGFVQ
;
A
#
# COMPACT_ATOMS: atom_id res chain seq x y z
N THR A 1 -12.98 -2.93 5.23
CA THR A 1 -12.31 -3.74 6.29
C THR A 1 -10.84 -3.96 5.98
N LEU A 2 -10.45 -4.55 4.82
CA LEU A 2 -9.05 -4.89 4.51
C LEU A 2 -8.13 -3.66 4.42
N ALA A 3 -8.56 -2.55 3.82
CA ALA A 3 -7.76 -1.32 3.75
C ALA A 3 -7.50 -0.74 5.15
N CYS A 4 -8.56 -0.57 5.97
CA CYS A 4 -8.40 -0.07 7.34
C CYS A 4 -7.55 -1.02 8.22
N SER A 5 -7.59 -2.34 7.95
CA SER A 5 -6.71 -3.27 8.65
C SER A 5 -5.22 -3.03 8.33
N SER A 6 -4.87 -2.48 7.16
CA SER A 6 -3.48 -2.09 6.89
C SER A 6 -3.03 -0.94 7.78
N ILE A 7 -3.89 0.05 8.02
CA ILE A 7 -3.59 1.17 8.93
C ILE A 7 -3.32 0.63 10.34
N SER A 8 -4.15 -0.31 10.82
CA SER A 8 -3.93 -0.95 12.13
C SER A 8 -2.59 -1.69 12.20
N GLN A 9 -2.21 -2.44 11.15
CA GLN A 9 -0.93 -3.16 11.14
C GLN A 9 0.28 -2.21 11.05
N ILE A 10 0.15 -1.07 10.36
CA ILE A 10 1.17 -0.02 10.40
C ILE A 10 1.33 0.52 11.82
N GLY A 11 0.25 0.60 12.60
CA GLY A 11 0.34 0.95 14.03
C GLY A 11 1.25 0.01 14.82
N PHE A 12 1.17 -1.30 14.60
CA PHE A 12 2.09 -2.27 15.22
C PHE A 12 3.54 -2.04 14.78
N ILE A 13 3.79 -1.73 13.51
CA ILE A 13 5.12 -1.40 12.99
C ILE A 13 5.66 -0.14 13.67
N LEU A 14 4.84 0.89 13.85
CA LEU A 14 5.24 2.13 14.53
C LEU A 14 5.56 1.90 16.01
N VAL A 15 4.80 1.05 16.70
CA VAL A 15 5.11 0.62 18.08
C VAL A 15 6.47 -0.08 18.10
N GLY A 16 6.70 -1.04 17.21
CA GLY A 16 8.00 -1.70 17.10
C GLY A 16 9.15 -0.74 16.84
N THR A 17 8.95 0.23 15.92
CA THR A 17 9.94 1.27 15.63
C THR A 17 10.23 2.13 16.87
N ALA A 18 9.21 2.47 17.66
CA ALA A 18 9.40 3.21 18.91
C ALA A 18 10.18 2.38 19.93
N MET A 19 9.86 1.08 20.07
CA MET A 19 10.59 0.19 20.98
C MET A 19 12.06 -0.01 20.55
N MET A 20 12.35 -0.03 19.25
CA MET A 20 13.75 -0.05 18.77
C MET A 20 14.57 1.14 19.30
N CYS A 21 13.96 2.33 19.32
CA CYS A 21 14.62 3.53 19.82
C CYS A 21 14.76 3.54 21.35
N LEU A 22 13.75 3.02 22.07
CA LEU A 22 13.73 3.03 23.52
C LEU A 22 14.67 1.98 24.14
N LEU A 23 14.75 0.80 23.53
CA LEU A 23 15.62 -0.30 23.99
C LEU A 23 17.11 -0.07 23.69
N GLY A 24 17.44 0.78 22.72
CA GLY A 24 18.81 1.12 22.38
C GLY A 24 19.65 -0.10 22.01
N GLU A 25 20.62 -0.48 22.82
CA GLU A 25 21.50 -1.64 22.58
C GLU A 25 20.78 -3.00 22.79
N HIS A 26 19.66 -3.02 23.52
CA HIS A 26 18.83 -4.21 23.74
C HIS A 26 17.67 -4.33 22.76
N ASN A 27 17.78 -3.72 21.57
CA ASN A 27 16.68 -3.58 20.60
C ASN A 27 16.39 -4.82 19.74
N ALA A 28 17.05 -5.94 19.98
CA ALA A 28 17.02 -7.12 19.12
C ALA A 28 15.59 -7.58 18.78
N LEU A 29 14.74 -7.77 19.79
CA LEU A 29 13.36 -8.25 19.60
C LEU A 29 12.51 -7.22 18.86
N ALA A 30 12.70 -5.93 19.16
CA ALA A 30 11.97 -4.84 18.49
C ALA A 30 12.34 -4.72 16.99
N VAL A 31 13.64 -4.83 16.66
CA VAL A 31 14.14 -4.81 15.28
C VAL A 31 13.61 -6.00 14.49
N ASP A 32 13.83 -7.21 15.00
CA ASP A 32 13.38 -8.44 14.34
C ASP A 32 11.86 -8.45 14.19
N GLY A 33 11.13 -8.12 15.24
CA GLY A 33 9.67 -8.03 15.24
C GLY A 33 9.14 -7.03 14.21
N THR A 34 9.74 -5.85 14.12
CA THR A 34 9.33 -4.80 13.18
C THR A 34 9.55 -5.24 11.73
N ILE A 35 10.75 -5.71 11.39
CA ILE A 35 11.08 -6.18 10.04
C ILE A 35 10.18 -7.33 9.63
N LEU A 36 10.08 -8.34 10.50
CA LEU A 36 9.27 -9.52 10.23
C LEU A 36 7.79 -9.17 10.14
N HIS A 37 7.32 -8.15 10.89
CA HIS A 37 5.93 -7.71 10.79
C HIS A 37 5.64 -7.01 9.45
N ILE A 38 6.58 -6.20 8.94
CA ILE A 38 6.50 -5.61 7.60
C ILE A 38 6.40 -6.71 6.53
N LEU A 39 7.28 -7.71 6.60
CA LEU A 39 7.30 -8.82 5.66
C LEU A 39 6.00 -9.64 5.73
N ASN A 40 5.61 -10.05 6.94
CA ASN A 40 4.42 -10.88 7.18
C ASN A 40 3.14 -10.16 6.74
N HIS A 41 3.02 -8.87 7.09
CA HIS A 41 1.90 -8.06 6.67
C HIS A 41 1.83 -7.97 5.14
N SER A 42 2.95 -7.76 4.47
CA SER A 42 3.02 -7.70 3.01
C SER A 42 2.58 -9.01 2.37
N LEU A 43 3.10 -10.15 2.82
CA LEU A 43 2.72 -11.48 2.33
C LEU A 43 1.23 -11.77 2.54
N ILE A 44 0.69 -11.48 3.72
CA ILE A 44 -0.72 -11.68 4.04
C ILE A 44 -1.61 -10.82 3.12
N LYS A 45 -1.25 -9.56 2.90
CA LYS A 45 -2.02 -8.63 2.07
C LYS A 45 -1.95 -8.98 0.58
N MET A 46 -0.82 -9.49 0.10
CA MET A 46 -0.67 -9.99 -1.27
C MET A 46 -1.62 -11.16 -1.58
N VAL A 47 -2.12 -11.85 -0.57
CA VAL A 47 -3.16 -12.89 -0.74
C VAL A 47 -4.56 -12.30 -0.57
N LEU A 48 -4.80 -11.52 0.49
CA LEU A 48 -6.15 -11.06 0.83
C LEU A 48 -6.73 -10.06 -0.17
N PHE A 49 -5.92 -9.13 -0.70
CA PHE A 49 -6.43 -8.13 -1.65
C PHE A 49 -6.82 -8.72 -3.01
N PRO A 50 -6.03 -9.57 -3.66
CA PRO A 50 -6.47 -10.24 -4.90
C PRO A 50 -7.72 -11.10 -4.70
N LEU A 51 -7.83 -11.82 -3.58
CA LEU A 51 -9.04 -12.61 -3.30
C LEU A 51 -10.27 -11.72 -3.10
N ALA A 52 -10.14 -10.58 -2.43
CA ALA A 52 -11.20 -9.58 -2.35
C ALA A 52 -11.57 -9.00 -3.73
N GLY A 53 -10.57 -8.78 -4.57
CA GLY A 53 -10.75 -8.39 -5.97
C GLY A 53 -11.55 -9.43 -6.78
N ILE A 54 -11.25 -10.71 -6.61
CA ILE A 54 -11.99 -11.82 -7.24
C ILE A 54 -13.45 -11.84 -6.78
N ILE A 55 -13.70 -11.64 -5.48
CA ILE A 55 -15.07 -11.54 -4.94
C ILE A 55 -15.78 -10.35 -5.57
N HIS A 56 -15.13 -9.19 -5.63
CA HIS A 56 -15.70 -7.99 -6.23
C HIS A 56 -15.99 -8.17 -7.72
N LEU A 57 -15.07 -8.74 -8.49
CA LEU A 57 -15.29 -9.03 -9.92
C LEU A 57 -16.46 -9.98 -10.16
N SER A 58 -16.75 -10.86 -9.19
CA SER A 58 -17.85 -11.81 -9.26
C SER A 58 -19.19 -11.22 -8.79
N THR A 59 -19.15 -10.30 -7.83
CA THR A 59 -20.35 -9.76 -7.16
C THR A 59 -20.69 -8.33 -7.55
N HIS A 60 -19.71 -7.59 -8.09
CA HIS A 60 -19.76 -6.15 -8.40
C HIS A 60 -20.12 -5.27 -7.18
N SER A 61 -19.85 -5.75 -5.97
CA SER A 61 -20.12 -5.03 -4.73
C SER A 61 -19.04 -5.26 -3.67
N PHE A 62 -18.84 -4.27 -2.82
CA PHE A 62 -18.06 -4.37 -1.58
C PHE A 62 -18.94 -4.32 -0.32
N ASP A 63 -20.26 -4.14 -0.47
CA ASP A 63 -21.17 -4.16 0.67
C ASP A 63 -21.31 -5.57 1.23
N LEU A 64 -20.98 -5.75 2.50
CA LEU A 64 -21.08 -7.03 3.20
C LEU A 64 -22.49 -7.62 3.16
N ASN A 65 -23.53 -6.78 3.17
CA ASN A 65 -24.91 -7.27 3.07
C ASN A 65 -25.25 -7.85 1.70
N GLU A 66 -24.61 -7.34 0.65
CA GLU A 66 -24.80 -7.82 -0.73
C GLU A 66 -23.98 -9.07 -1.04
N ILE A 67 -22.71 -9.10 -0.58
CA ILE A 67 -21.79 -10.23 -0.85
C ILE A 67 -21.92 -11.37 0.16
N ARG A 68 -22.80 -11.23 1.14
CA ARG A 68 -23.05 -12.23 2.18
C ARG A 68 -23.30 -13.61 1.59
N GLY A 69 -22.60 -14.62 2.11
CA GLY A 69 -22.75 -16.00 1.69
C GLY A 69 -22.17 -16.32 0.31
N PHE A 70 -21.46 -15.40 -0.33
CA PHE A 70 -20.83 -15.65 -1.64
C PHE A 70 -19.91 -16.86 -1.64
N GLY A 71 -19.15 -17.04 -0.55
CA GLY A 71 -18.19 -18.13 -0.37
C GLY A 71 -18.80 -19.47 0.04
N ARG A 72 -20.12 -19.52 0.31
CA ARG A 72 -20.76 -20.78 0.71
C ARG A 72 -20.68 -21.83 -0.39
N GLY A 73 -20.23 -23.03 -0.01
CA GLY A 73 -20.01 -24.11 -0.97
C GLY A 73 -18.72 -23.95 -1.79
N LYS A 74 -17.83 -23.01 -1.42
CA LYS A 74 -16.52 -22.82 -2.04
C LYS A 74 -15.40 -23.06 -1.00
N PRO A 75 -15.14 -24.32 -0.60
CA PRO A 75 -14.21 -24.63 0.49
C PRO A 75 -12.79 -24.16 0.19
N MET A 76 -12.37 -24.25 -1.07
CA MET A 76 -11.06 -23.76 -1.49
C MET A 76 -10.90 -22.24 -1.23
N LEU A 77 -11.89 -21.45 -1.60
CA LEU A 77 -11.86 -20.00 -1.33
C LEU A 77 -11.86 -19.71 0.18
N ALA A 78 -12.61 -20.50 0.96
CA ALA A 78 -12.62 -20.39 2.42
C ALA A 78 -11.24 -20.66 3.03
N LEU A 79 -10.53 -21.67 2.54
CA LEU A 79 -9.17 -21.99 2.96
C LEU A 79 -8.20 -20.87 2.58
N LEU A 80 -8.23 -20.45 1.30
CA LEU A 80 -7.33 -19.42 0.78
C LEU A 80 -7.51 -18.06 1.48
N MET A 81 -8.70 -17.71 1.93
CA MET A 81 -8.94 -16.49 2.71
C MET A 81 -8.77 -16.71 4.22
N GLY A 82 -9.14 -17.86 4.73
CA GLY A 82 -9.13 -18.15 6.16
C GLY A 82 -7.72 -18.18 6.75
N LEU A 83 -6.78 -18.87 6.10
CA LEU A 83 -5.41 -18.98 6.59
C LEU A 83 -4.72 -17.61 6.75
N PRO A 84 -4.71 -16.70 5.74
CA PRO A 84 -4.11 -15.39 5.92
C PRO A 84 -4.88 -14.50 6.90
N MET A 85 -6.19 -14.67 7.05
CA MET A 85 -6.96 -13.98 8.10
C MET A 85 -6.55 -14.43 9.50
N LEU A 86 -6.37 -15.73 9.72
CA LEU A 86 -5.88 -16.28 10.98
C LEU A 86 -4.43 -15.87 11.25
N SER A 87 -3.60 -15.86 10.22
CA SER A 87 -2.23 -15.36 10.33
C SER A 87 -2.19 -13.89 10.74
N LEU A 88 -2.99 -13.03 10.10
CA LEU A 88 -3.07 -11.61 10.48
C LEU A 88 -3.55 -11.41 11.92
N ALA A 89 -4.46 -12.29 12.39
CA ALA A 89 -4.92 -12.28 13.76
C ALA A 89 -3.83 -12.68 14.76
N GLY A 90 -2.78 -13.37 14.33
CA GLY A 90 -1.69 -13.84 15.20
C GLY A 90 -1.96 -15.21 15.78
N VAL A 91 -2.60 -16.09 15.02
CA VAL A 91 -2.79 -17.50 15.44
C VAL A 91 -1.44 -18.23 15.42
N PRO A 92 -1.07 -18.95 16.51
CA PRO A 92 0.18 -19.71 16.58
C PRO A 92 0.39 -20.63 15.37
N ALA A 93 1.64 -20.92 15.07
CA ALA A 93 2.10 -21.68 13.88
C ALA A 93 1.87 -21.01 12.52
N LEU A 94 1.42 -19.73 12.48
CA LEU A 94 1.35 -18.92 11.29
C LEU A 94 2.31 -17.74 11.37
N ASN A 95 2.78 -17.25 10.22
CA ASN A 95 3.83 -16.22 10.15
C ASN A 95 3.48 -14.92 10.90
N GLY A 96 2.23 -14.49 10.90
CA GLY A 96 1.80 -13.28 11.61
C GLY A 96 1.91 -13.37 13.14
N TYR A 97 1.85 -14.57 13.70
CA TYR A 97 2.08 -14.84 15.12
C TYR A 97 3.52 -14.45 15.51
N VAL A 98 4.50 -14.94 14.75
CA VAL A 98 5.92 -14.78 15.04
C VAL A 98 6.31 -13.30 15.24
N SER A 99 5.94 -12.46 14.30
CA SER A 99 6.26 -11.03 14.39
C SER A 99 5.50 -10.29 15.50
N LYS A 100 4.26 -10.70 15.79
CA LYS A 100 3.51 -10.09 16.89
C LYS A 100 4.07 -10.49 18.25
N THR A 101 4.54 -11.74 18.40
CA THR A 101 5.20 -12.20 19.61
C THR A 101 6.45 -11.37 19.89
N LEU A 102 7.34 -11.19 18.91
CA LEU A 102 8.52 -10.37 19.09
C LEU A 102 8.21 -8.91 19.45
N LEU A 103 7.21 -8.32 18.81
CA LEU A 103 6.78 -6.96 19.12
C LEU A 103 6.19 -6.88 20.55
N HIS A 104 5.42 -7.87 20.96
CA HIS A 104 4.88 -7.96 22.32
C HIS A 104 6.00 -8.11 23.35
N GLU A 105 6.91 -9.06 23.15
CA GLU A 105 8.06 -9.28 24.04
C GLU A 105 8.92 -8.01 24.16
N SER A 106 9.12 -7.26 23.08
CA SER A 106 9.88 -6.01 23.13
C SER A 106 9.25 -4.95 24.04
N ILE A 107 7.91 -4.92 24.14
CA ILE A 107 7.20 -4.04 25.06
C ILE A 107 7.39 -4.53 26.50
N VAL A 108 7.20 -5.84 26.73
CA VAL A 108 7.34 -6.47 28.06
C VAL A 108 8.76 -6.31 28.59
N GLU A 109 9.77 -6.48 27.73
CA GLU A 109 11.19 -6.29 28.10
C GLU A 109 11.49 -4.84 28.54
N TYR A 110 10.82 -3.87 27.97
CA TYR A 110 11.01 -2.45 28.33
C TYR A 110 10.31 -2.04 29.62
N ILE A 111 9.21 -2.70 30.04
CA ILE A 111 8.43 -2.31 31.23
C ILE A 111 9.32 -2.13 32.47
N PRO A 112 10.18 -3.09 32.86
CA PRO A 112 11.04 -2.92 34.03
C PRO A 112 12.12 -1.84 33.88
N LEU A 113 12.43 -1.43 32.66
CA LEU A 113 13.39 -0.38 32.35
C LEU A 113 12.75 1.02 32.32
N ALA A 114 11.42 1.09 32.24
CA ALA A 114 10.67 2.33 32.06
C ALA A 114 10.63 3.22 33.32
N GLY A 115 11.01 2.71 34.48
CA GLY A 115 11.06 3.51 35.73
C GLY A 115 9.69 4.11 36.08
N GLU A 116 9.58 5.43 36.11
CA GLU A 116 8.30 6.13 36.43
C GLU A 116 7.20 5.91 35.39
N TYR A 117 7.52 5.37 34.20
CA TYR A 117 6.60 5.13 33.09
C TYR A 117 6.15 3.67 32.97
N ASP A 118 6.44 2.81 33.97
CA ASP A 118 6.08 1.39 33.96
C ASP A 118 4.58 1.14 33.74
N LEU A 119 3.72 1.95 34.38
CA LEU A 119 2.26 1.89 34.21
C LEU A 119 1.85 2.26 32.77
N LEU A 120 2.52 3.21 32.14
CA LEU A 120 2.25 3.62 30.75
C LEU A 120 2.56 2.47 29.80
N PHE A 121 3.70 1.80 29.97
CA PHE A 121 4.10 0.69 29.10
C PHE A 121 3.28 -0.58 29.38
N SER A 122 2.86 -0.82 30.63
CA SER A 122 1.89 -1.88 30.94
C SER A 122 0.52 -1.61 30.28
N ALA A 123 0.08 -0.35 30.25
CA ALA A 123 -1.12 0.03 29.53
C ALA A 123 -0.94 -0.11 27.99
N LEU A 124 0.24 0.18 27.46
CA LEU A 124 0.59 -0.03 26.05
C LEU A 124 0.55 -1.51 25.68
N GLU A 125 1.07 -2.39 26.54
CA GLU A 125 0.98 -3.84 26.38
C GLU A 125 -0.49 -4.29 26.30
N GLY A 126 -1.31 -3.88 27.28
CA GLY A 126 -2.75 -4.17 27.27
C GLY A 126 -3.44 -3.68 26.00
N LEU A 127 -3.10 -2.48 25.53
CA LEU A 127 -3.62 -1.91 24.28
C LEU A 127 -3.14 -2.69 23.04
N PHE A 128 -1.90 -3.19 23.06
CA PHE A 128 -1.34 -4.02 22.00
C PHE A 128 -2.12 -5.35 21.90
N LEU A 129 -2.34 -6.05 23.01
CA LEU A 129 -3.11 -7.29 23.07
C LEU A 129 -4.57 -7.07 22.64
N PHE A 130 -5.19 -5.98 23.12
CA PHE A 130 -6.54 -5.60 22.73
C PHE A 130 -6.65 -5.33 21.22
N SER A 131 -5.71 -4.58 20.65
CA SER A 131 -5.65 -4.29 19.21
C SER A 131 -5.43 -5.57 18.37
N GLY A 132 -4.61 -6.50 18.88
CA GLY A 132 -4.47 -7.84 18.32
C GLY A 132 -5.80 -8.59 18.29
N GLY A 133 -6.56 -8.54 19.38
CA GLY A 133 -7.90 -9.12 19.47
C GLY A 133 -8.89 -8.48 18.50
N LEU A 134 -8.90 -7.15 18.37
CA LEU A 134 -9.73 -6.47 17.39
C LEU A 134 -9.41 -6.94 15.95
N THR A 135 -8.16 -7.31 15.67
CA THR A 135 -7.77 -7.88 14.37
C THR A 135 -8.54 -9.19 14.10
N LEU A 136 -8.60 -10.08 15.05
CA LEU A 136 -9.40 -11.30 14.93
C LEU A 136 -10.90 -10.98 14.77
N ALA A 137 -11.44 -10.06 15.56
CA ALA A 137 -12.85 -9.73 15.54
C ALA A 137 -13.34 -9.27 14.16
N TYR A 138 -12.63 -8.33 13.49
CA TYR A 138 -13.02 -7.88 12.18
C TYR A 138 -12.72 -8.91 11.07
N MET A 139 -11.72 -9.75 11.21
CA MET A 139 -11.47 -10.86 10.29
C MET A 139 -12.55 -11.94 10.41
N LEU A 140 -12.97 -12.29 11.63
CA LEU A 140 -14.12 -13.17 11.85
C LEU A 140 -15.40 -12.59 11.24
N LYS A 141 -15.66 -11.28 11.41
CA LYS A 141 -16.80 -10.61 10.77
C LYS A 141 -16.79 -10.85 9.26
N LEU A 142 -15.66 -10.65 8.61
CA LEU A 142 -15.52 -10.81 7.16
C LEU A 142 -15.68 -12.28 6.76
N PHE A 143 -15.01 -13.19 7.46
CA PHE A 143 -15.05 -14.63 7.18
C PHE A 143 -16.46 -15.21 7.36
N VAL A 144 -17.09 -14.95 8.51
CA VAL A 144 -18.43 -15.45 8.81
C VAL A 144 -19.47 -14.90 7.84
N CYS A 145 -19.37 -13.62 7.49
CA CYS A 145 -20.24 -13.01 6.49
C CYS A 145 -20.16 -13.69 5.12
N LEU A 146 -18.94 -13.97 4.65
CA LEU A 146 -18.72 -14.54 3.33
C LEU A 146 -19.02 -16.04 3.25
N PHE A 147 -18.61 -16.83 4.26
CA PHE A 147 -18.57 -18.29 4.16
C PHE A 147 -19.63 -19.00 5.02
N VAL A 148 -20.07 -18.41 6.13
CA VAL A 148 -20.98 -19.05 7.07
C VAL A 148 -22.43 -18.57 6.92
N GLU A 149 -22.63 -17.26 6.83
CA GLU A 149 -23.96 -16.68 6.79
C GLU A 149 -24.69 -16.97 5.47
N LYS A 150 -26.03 -17.02 5.54
CA LYS A 150 -26.89 -17.17 4.36
C LYS A 150 -27.31 -15.77 3.88
N ASN A 151 -27.28 -15.56 2.56
CA ASN A 151 -27.89 -14.37 1.97
C ASN A 151 -29.44 -14.46 2.12
N PRO A 152 -30.12 -13.37 2.46
CA PRO A 152 -31.57 -13.36 2.54
C PRO A 152 -32.26 -13.47 1.18
N LEU A 153 -31.55 -13.18 0.07
CA LEU A 153 -32.12 -13.29 -1.28
C LEU A 153 -32.17 -14.77 -1.72
N PRO A 154 -33.20 -15.15 -2.54
CA PRO A 154 -33.29 -16.46 -3.14
C PRO A 154 -32.04 -16.80 -3.98
N ARG A 155 -31.65 -18.08 -3.99
CA ARG A 155 -30.47 -18.55 -4.71
C ARG A 155 -30.49 -18.19 -6.20
N GLU A 156 -31.67 -18.29 -6.82
CA GLU A 156 -31.86 -17.95 -8.23
C GLU A 156 -31.57 -16.49 -8.56
N VAL A 157 -31.92 -15.56 -7.64
CA VAL A 157 -31.61 -14.13 -7.77
C VAL A 157 -30.12 -13.89 -7.61
N LEU A 158 -29.49 -14.57 -6.65
CA LEU A 158 -28.04 -14.48 -6.41
C LEU A 158 -27.25 -15.05 -7.59
N ASP A 159 -27.68 -16.19 -8.11
CA ASP A 159 -27.06 -16.81 -9.27
C ASP A 159 -27.14 -15.94 -10.51
N ARG A 160 -28.23 -15.23 -10.74
CA ARG A 160 -28.32 -14.22 -11.82
C ARG A 160 -27.40 -13.02 -11.56
N LYS A 161 -27.35 -12.54 -10.33
CA LYS A 161 -26.53 -11.38 -9.93
C LYS A 161 -25.04 -11.69 -10.01
N TRP A 162 -24.62 -12.91 -9.62
CA TRP A 162 -23.22 -13.33 -9.51
C TRP A 162 -22.70 -14.13 -10.71
N ARG A 163 -23.53 -14.53 -11.66
CA ARG A 163 -23.26 -15.48 -12.76
C ARG A 163 -22.60 -14.88 -14.01
N ARG A 164 -22.15 -13.65 -13.98
CA ARG A 164 -21.60 -13.01 -15.20
C ARG A 164 -20.26 -13.54 -15.70
N ARG A 165 -19.61 -14.45 -15.00
CA ARG A 165 -18.43 -15.21 -15.49
C ARG A 165 -18.57 -16.67 -15.08
N GLY A 166 -18.46 -17.57 -16.05
CA GLY A 166 -18.66 -19.01 -15.95
C GLY A 166 -18.10 -19.70 -14.69
N GLU A 167 -18.18 -21.02 -14.65
CA GLU A 167 -17.94 -21.86 -13.46
C GLU A 167 -16.58 -21.63 -12.74
N HIS A 168 -15.61 -20.95 -13.37
CA HIS A 168 -14.29 -20.68 -12.84
C HIS A 168 -14.18 -19.24 -12.34
N TYR A 169 -14.45 -19.04 -11.05
CA TYR A 169 -14.29 -17.73 -10.37
C TYR A 169 -12.81 -17.37 -10.10
N ILE A 170 -11.88 -18.32 -10.17
CA ILE A 170 -10.43 -18.11 -10.05
C ILE A 170 -9.73 -18.82 -11.21
N ALA A 171 -8.87 -18.11 -11.93
CA ALA A 171 -8.02 -18.73 -12.94
C ALA A 171 -7.02 -19.72 -12.28
N PRO A 172 -6.71 -20.87 -12.89
CA PRO A 172 -5.79 -21.88 -12.32
C PRO A 172 -4.41 -21.29 -11.98
N ALA A 173 -3.89 -20.39 -12.81
CA ALA A 173 -2.62 -19.70 -12.54
C ALA A 173 -2.68 -18.83 -11.29
N SER A 174 -3.78 -18.07 -11.10
CA SER A 174 -3.99 -17.27 -9.90
C SER A 174 -4.15 -18.14 -8.65
N LEU A 175 -4.82 -19.28 -8.77
CA LEU A 175 -4.95 -20.25 -7.71
C LEU A 175 -3.58 -20.81 -7.31
N GLY A 176 -2.74 -21.19 -8.29
CA GLY A 176 -1.38 -21.67 -8.05
C GLY A 176 -0.52 -20.60 -7.34
N ALA A 177 -0.57 -19.36 -7.81
CA ALA A 177 0.17 -18.27 -7.19
C ALA A 177 -0.24 -18.04 -5.71
N VAL A 178 -1.54 -17.97 -5.45
CA VAL A 178 -2.05 -17.82 -4.07
C VAL A 178 -1.67 -19.01 -3.19
N ALA A 179 -1.75 -20.25 -3.72
CA ALA A 179 -1.34 -21.44 -2.98
C ALA A 179 0.15 -21.42 -2.63
N CYS A 180 1.02 -20.97 -3.54
CA CYS A 180 2.45 -20.78 -3.25
C CYS A 180 2.68 -19.78 -2.10
N TYR A 181 2.00 -18.64 -2.10
CA TYR A 181 2.08 -17.69 -0.98
C TYR A 181 1.63 -18.29 0.34
N LEU A 182 0.55 -19.07 0.35
CA LEU A 182 0.08 -19.76 1.54
C LEU A 182 1.09 -20.76 2.08
N LEU A 183 1.72 -21.55 1.20
CA LEU A 183 2.77 -22.50 1.60
C LEU A 183 3.95 -21.76 2.25
N VAL A 184 4.39 -20.65 1.66
CA VAL A 184 5.44 -19.80 2.23
C VAL A 184 5.02 -19.29 3.61
N MET A 185 3.80 -18.76 3.77
CA MET A 185 3.30 -18.24 5.06
C MET A 185 3.26 -19.33 6.15
N VAL A 186 2.79 -20.53 5.81
CA VAL A 186 2.76 -21.66 6.76
C VAL A 186 4.18 -22.09 7.11
N ARG A 187 5.07 -22.22 6.13
CA ARG A 187 6.47 -22.60 6.36
C ARG A 187 7.20 -21.60 7.26
N LEU A 188 6.99 -20.29 7.02
CA LEU A 188 7.57 -19.24 7.83
C LEU A 188 7.06 -19.25 9.28
N GLY A 189 5.81 -19.61 9.52
CA GLY A 189 5.22 -19.64 10.87
C GLY A 189 5.45 -20.93 11.64
N SER A 190 5.62 -22.07 10.95
CA SER A 190 5.76 -23.39 11.61
C SER A 190 7.17 -23.62 12.14
N GLU A 191 8.20 -23.09 11.49
CA GLU A 191 9.60 -23.23 11.90
C GLU A 191 10.29 -21.86 11.93
N PRO A 192 9.86 -20.95 12.85
CA PRO A 192 10.33 -19.57 12.87
C PRO A 192 11.83 -19.45 13.12
N ASN A 193 12.40 -20.27 14.01
CA ASN A 193 13.83 -20.25 14.33
C ASN A 193 14.73 -20.58 13.13
N VAL A 194 14.23 -21.35 12.15
CA VAL A 194 15.00 -21.67 10.93
C VAL A 194 14.77 -20.62 9.84
N THR A 195 13.53 -20.16 9.71
CA THR A 195 13.10 -19.34 8.58
C THR A 195 13.09 -17.86 8.89
N MET A 196 12.38 -17.47 9.94
CA MET A 196 12.19 -16.05 10.30
C MET A 196 13.47 -15.45 10.88
N ASP A 197 14.18 -16.18 11.76
CA ASP A 197 15.44 -15.71 12.32
C ASP A 197 16.50 -15.52 11.24
N ALA A 198 16.51 -16.37 10.19
CA ALA A 198 17.39 -16.17 9.05
C ALA A 198 17.08 -14.89 8.28
N VAL A 199 15.80 -14.58 8.07
CA VAL A 199 15.37 -13.34 7.41
C VAL A 199 15.71 -12.12 8.28
N ALA A 200 15.45 -12.20 9.58
CA ALA A 200 15.79 -11.15 10.52
C ALA A 200 17.30 -10.87 10.53
N ALA A 201 18.13 -11.91 10.57
CA ALA A 201 19.58 -11.79 10.54
C ALA A 201 20.11 -11.08 9.28
N MET A 202 19.49 -11.30 8.11
CA MET A 202 19.87 -10.61 6.87
C MET A 202 19.58 -9.10 6.90
N THR A 203 18.59 -8.68 7.68
CA THR A 203 18.06 -7.31 7.65
C THR A 203 18.44 -6.48 8.87
N ARG A 204 18.90 -7.09 9.96
CA ARG A 204 19.33 -6.40 11.20
C ARG A 204 20.31 -5.27 10.94
N GLY A 205 21.33 -5.51 10.10
CA GLY A 205 22.36 -4.50 9.79
C GLY A 205 21.81 -3.23 9.17
N PHE A 206 20.67 -3.31 8.47
CA PHE A 206 20.02 -2.15 7.87
C PHE A 206 19.37 -1.22 8.91
N LEU A 207 18.91 -1.77 10.03
CA LEU A 207 18.26 -1.03 11.11
C LEU A 207 19.16 -0.84 12.36
N HIS A 208 20.46 -1.07 12.22
CA HIS A 208 21.40 -1.04 13.36
C HIS A 208 20.95 -1.94 14.53
N GLY A 209 20.34 -3.09 14.19
CA GLY A 209 19.83 -4.05 15.16
C GLY A 209 20.92 -4.97 15.69
N HIS A 210 20.81 -5.32 16.96
CA HIS A 210 21.64 -6.31 17.62
C HIS A 210 21.05 -7.71 17.42
N ALA A 211 21.88 -8.75 17.55
CA ALA A 211 21.39 -10.12 17.59
C ALA A 211 20.82 -10.41 19.00
N PRO A 212 19.74 -11.21 19.12
CA PRO A 212 19.30 -11.67 20.42
C PRO A 212 20.41 -12.46 21.12
N ASP A 213 20.56 -12.29 22.44
CA ASP A 213 21.56 -13.00 23.25
C ASP A 213 21.27 -14.51 23.29
N HIS A 214 19.99 -14.87 23.20
CA HIS A 214 19.53 -16.26 23.20
C HIS A 214 18.50 -16.47 22.08
N PRO A 215 18.41 -17.71 21.53
CA PRO A 215 17.35 -18.06 20.59
C PRO A 215 15.96 -17.79 21.18
N VAL A 216 15.08 -17.15 20.43
CA VAL A 216 13.72 -16.84 20.87
C VAL A 216 12.90 -18.13 20.91
N ASP A 217 12.26 -18.43 22.05
CA ASP A 217 11.29 -19.50 22.16
C ASP A 217 9.88 -18.97 21.81
N TYR A 218 9.57 -19.00 20.53
CA TYR A 218 8.29 -18.50 20.02
C TYR A 218 7.07 -19.25 20.59
N PHE A 219 7.22 -20.52 20.95
CA PHE A 219 6.13 -21.35 21.45
C PHE A 219 6.19 -21.57 22.96
N SER A 220 6.92 -20.73 23.68
CA SER A 220 6.92 -20.76 25.15
C SER A 220 5.50 -20.60 25.71
N PRO A 221 5.21 -21.16 26.87
CA PRO A 221 3.89 -21.02 27.52
C PRO A 221 3.46 -19.54 27.65
N VAL A 222 4.41 -18.64 27.96
CA VAL A 222 4.15 -17.20 28.13
C VAL A 222 3.68 -16.57 26.83
N ASN A 223 4.36 -16.89 25.72
CA ASN A 223 4.01 -16.37 24.41
C ASN A 223 2.68 -16.90 23.88
N LEU A 224 2.41 -18.18 24.15
CA LEU A 224 1.13 -18.79 23.82
C LEU A 224 -0.01 -18.21 24.68
N GLU A 225 0.24 -17.89 25.96
CA GLU A 225 -0.73 -17.23 26.83
C GLU A 225 -1.08 -15.82 26.30
N GLY A 226 -0.09 -14.99 25.97
CA GLY A 226 -0.31 -13.66 25.38
C GLY A 226 -1.13 -13.72 24.09
N ALA A 227 -0.79 -14.64 23.18
CA ALA A 227 -1.59 -14.89 22.00
C ALA A 227 -3.01 -15.36 22.32
N GLY A 228 -3.15 -16.28 23.28
CA GLY A 228 -4.43 -16.80 23.75
C GLY A 228 -5.34 -15.69 24.31
N ILE A 229 -4.79 -14.79 25.11
CA ILE A 229 -5.50 -13.61 25.63
C ILE A 229 -5.99 -12.73 24.49
N SER A 230 -5.10 -12.39 23.57
CA SER A 230 -5.46 -11.58 22.41
C SER A 230 -6.55 -12.21 21.55
N LEU A 231 -6.46 -13.52 21.26
CA LEU A 231 -7.47 -14.26 20.50
C LEU A 231 -8.80 -14.36 21.27
N ALA A 232 -8.77 -14.57 22.59
CA ALA A 232 -9.98 -14.59 23.44
C ALA A 232 -10.69 -13.24 23.42
N ILE A 233 -9.96 -12.13 23.56
CA ILE A 233 -10.49 -10.76 23.41
C ILE A 233 -11.18 -10.63 22.04
N GLY A 234 -10.54 -11.11 20.99
CA GLY A 234 -11.09 -11.05 19.63
C GLY A 234 -12.42 -11.77 19.49
N VAL A 235 -12.53 -12.98 20.04
CA VAL A 235 -13.80 -13.75 20.02
C VAL A 235 -14.86 -13.03 20.85
N ILE A 236 -14.52 -12.55 22.04
CA ILE A 236 -15.44 -11.81 22.91
C ILE A 236 -15.97 -10.56 22.20
N VAL A 237 -15.08 -9.75 21.63
CA VAL A 237 -15.47 -8.55 20.89
C VAL A 237 -16.31 -8.91 19.65
N TYR A 238 -15.96 -9.97 18.93
CA TYR A 238 -16.77 -10.43 17.80
C TYR A 238 -18.19 -10.78 18.24
N VAL A 239 -18.35 -11.53 19.33
CA VAL A 239 -19.67 -11.95 19.82
C VAL A 239 -20.44 -10.73 20.37
N LEU A 240 -19.85 -9.99 21.28
CA LEU A 240 -20.56 -8.90 21.98
C LEU A 240 -20.81 -7.69 21.07
N VAL A 241 -19.78 -7.24 20.34
CA VAL A 241 -19.91 -6.03 19.53
C VAL A 241 -20.46 -6.37 18.14
N VAL A 242 -19.82 -7.29 17.42
CA VAL A 242 -20.21 -7.53 16.03
C VAL A 242 -21.57 -8.22 15.95
N ARG A 243 -21.77 -9.32 16.70
CA ARG A 243 -23.01 -10.11 16.59
C ARG A 243 -24.21 -9.47 17.29
N LEU A 244 -24.01 -8.87 18.47
CA LEU A 244 -25.11 -8.31 19.26
C LEU A 244 -25.45 -6.86 18.90
N LEU A 245 -24.43 -6.02 18.61
CA LEU A 245 -24.64 -4.60 18.38
C LEU A 245 -24.72 -4.27 16.87
N LEU A 246 -23.79 -4.80 16.03
CA LEU A 246 -23.68 -4.41 14.63
C LEU A 246 -24.56 -5.27 13.68
N VAL A 247 -25.14 -6.38 14.14
CA VAL A 247 -26.05 -7.20 13.34
C VAL A 247 -27.47 -7.04 13.84
N ARG A 248 -28.32 -6.28 13.13
CA ARG A 248 -29.74 -6.12 13.43
C ARG A 248 -30.59 -6.67 12.28
N LYS A 249 -31.65 -7.40 12.59
CA LYS A 249 -32.57 -8.00 11.58
C LYS A 249 -31.82 -8.73 10.46
N LYS A 250 -30.77 -9.47 10.79
CA LYS A 250 -29.90 -10.20 9.84
C LYS A 250 -29.16 -9.31 8.82
N ARG A 251 -28.95 -8.04 9.12
CA ARG A 251 -28.15 -7.11 8.31
C ARG A 251 -27.06 -6.48 9.17
N TYR A 252 -25.90 -6.26 8.57
CA TYR A 252 -24.85 -5.43 9.16
C TYR A 252 -25.32 -3.98 9.11
N PHE A 253 -25.34 -3.36 10.26
CA PHE A 253 -25.75 -1.98 10.47
C PHE A 253 -24.57 -1.14 10.89
N ASP A 254 -24.46 0.06 10.34
CA ASP A 254 -23.49 1.06 10.78
C ASP A 254 -24.17 1.97 11.80
N PRO A 255 -23.78 1.90 13.10
CA PRO A 255 -24.39 2.73 14.14
C PRO A 255 -23.88 4.16 14.15
N ILE A 256 -22.81 4.46 13.38
CA ILE A 256 -22.17 5.77 13.39
C ILE A 256 -22.95 6.71 12.46
N PRO A 257 -23.50 7.82 12.97
CA PRO A 257 -24.17 8.80 12.13
C PRO A 257 -23.20 9.38 11.09
N PRO A 258 -23.66 9.72 9.87
CA PRO A 258 -22.81 10.20 8.79
C PRO A 258 -21.90 11.38 9.17
N GLY A 259 -22.35 12.27 10.05
CA GLY A 259 -21.58 13.42 10.50
C GLY A 259 -20.41 13.08 11.44
N LEU A 260 -20.45 11.94 12.11
CA LEU A 260 -19.36 11.43 12.98
C LEU A 260 -18.53 10.35 12.27
N ASN A 261 -18.90 9.96 11.05
CA ASN A 261 -18.15 8.99 10.28
C ASN A 261 -16.91 9.68 9.69
N LEU A 262 -15.73 9.26 10.14
CA LEU A 262 -14.44 9.78 9.67
C LEU A 262 -14.27 9.68 8.15
N GLU A 263 -14.88 8.68 7.52
CA GLU A 263 -14.84 8.52 6.07
C GLU A 263 -15.48 9.72 5.35
N TYR A 264 -16.69 10.10 5.76
CA TYR A 264 -17.44 11.19 5.12
C TYR A 264 -17.03 12.57 5.66
N GLY A 265 -16.68 12.66 6.95
CA GLY A 265 -16.35 13.92 7.59
C GLY A 265 -14.90 14.38 7.37
N LEU A 266 -13.96 13.45 7.21
CA LEU A 266 -12.53 13.76 7.12
C LEU A 266 -11.87 13.19 5.87
N TYR A 267 -11.92 11.86 5.68
CA TYR A 267 -11.10 11.22 4.65
C TYR A 267 -11.54 11.58 3.23
N ARG A 268 -12.82 11.56 2.92
CA ARG A 268 -13.32 11.93 1.58
C ARG A 268 -13.01 13.38 1.22
N PRO A 269 -13.32 14.39 2.07
CA PRO A 269 -12.93 15.77 1.79
C PRO A 269 -11.43 15.96 1.61
N LEU A 270 -10.62 15.28 2.43
CA LEU A 270 -9.16 15.34 2.32
C LEU A 270 -8.65 14.72 1.01
N LEU A 271 -9.16 13.55 0.65
CA LEU A 271 -8.81 12.89 -0.62
C LEU A 271 -9.25 13.71 -1.84
N ASP A 272 -10.44 14.32 -1.78
CA ASP A 272 -10.93 15.20 -2.84
C ASP A 272 -10.04 16.45 -2.97
N LEU A 273 -9.60 17.03 -1.85
CA LEU A 273 -8.67 18.16 -1.84
C LEU A 273 -7.32 17.75 -2.44
N LEU A 274 -6.77 16.61 -2.00
CA LEU A 274 -5.50 16.08 -2.52
C LEU A 274 -5.59 15.78 -4.02
N ALA A 275 -6.67 15.15 -4.46
CA ALA A 275 -6.90 14.85 -5.87
C ALA A 275 -6.99 16.14 -6.72
N LYS A 276 -7.76 17.14 -6.26
CA LYS A 276 -7.84 18.45 -6.92
C LYS A 276 -6.48 19.14 -7.00
N THR A 277 -5.73 19.11 -5.89
CA THR A 277 -4.38 19.70 -5.84
C THR A 277 -3.43 18.97 -6.79
N ALA A 278 -3.46 17.64 -6.82
CA ALA A 278 -2.66 16.84 -7.76
C ALA A 278 -3.00 17.14 -9.22
N VAL A 279 -4.28 17.28 -9.56
CA VAL A 279 -4.72 17.67 -10.92
C VAL A 279 -4.24 19.06 -11.29
N VAL A 280 -4.33 20.04 -10.37
CA VAL A 280 -3.82 21.39 -10.60
C VAL A 280 -2.30 21.37 -10.82
N LEU A 281 -1.56 20.66 -9.97
CA LEU A 281 -0.10 20.52 -10.13
C LEU A 281 0.27 19.84 -11.45
N ALA A 282 -0.40 18.74 -11.80
CA ALA A 282 -0.18 18.06 -13.06
C ALA A 282 -0.46 18.96 -14.26
N THR A 283 -1.57 19.71 -14.24
CA THR A 283 -1.89 20.69 -15.32
C THR A 283 -0.90 21.85 -15.38
N LEU A 284 -0.36 22.30 -14.26
CA LEU A 284 0.70 23.29 -14.23
C LEU A 284 1.99 22.75 -14.84
N VAL A 285 2.39 21.53 -14.47
CA VAL A 285 3.55 20.85 -15.06
C VAL A 285 3.38 20.65 -16.56
N ASP A 286 2.23 20.15 -17.01
CA ASP A 286 1.92 19.94 -18.42
C ASP A 286 1.93 21.26 -19.24
N ARG A 287 1.58 22.38 -18.63
CA ARG A 287 1.60 23.69 -19.29
C ARG A 287 2.96 24.36 -19.25
N LEU A 288 3.68 24.23 -18.14
CA LEU A 288 4.94 24.95 -17.92
C LEU A 288 6.14 24.19 -18.50
N LEU A 289 6.17 22.87 -18.37
CA LEU A 289 7.30 22.05 -18.78
C LEU A 289 7.56 22.13 -20.30
N PRO A 290 6.55 22.00 -21.20
CA PRO A 290 6.75 22.18 -22.62
C PRO A 290 7.17 23.63 -22.99
N ARG A 291 6.61 24.63 -22.31
CA ARG A 291 7.01 26.03 -22.54
C ARG A 291 8.45 26.29 -22.12
N LEU A 292 8.89 25.73 -21.01
CA LEU A 292 10.28 25.84 -20.55
C LEU A 292 11.23 25.09 -21.48
N LEU A 293 10.95 23.82 -21.77
CA LEU A 293 11.86 22.96 -22.53
C LEU A 293 11.89 23.30 -24.01
N PHE A 294 10.74 23.57 -24.64
CA PHE A 294 10.66 23.73 -26.09
C PHE A 294 10.56 25.18 -26.55
N GLN A 295 10.31 26.14 -25.68
CA GLN A 295 10.21 27.56 -26.06
C GLN A 295 11.22 28.45 -25.34
N ALA A 296 11.35 28.36 -24.02
CA ALA A 296 12.21 29.25 -23.25
C ALA A 296 13.68 28.84 -23.33
N LEU A 297 13.97 27.57 -23.14
CA LEU A 297 15.35 27.05 -23.14
C LEU A 297 16.04 27.19 -24.48
N PRO A 298 15.44 26.85 -25.66
CA PRO A 298 16.04 27.08 -26.95
C PRO A 298 16.26 28.56 -27.25
N ARG A 299 15.32 29.45 -26.89
CA ARG A 299 15.50 30.90 -27.06
C ARG A 299 16.62 31.45 -26.20
N TRP A 300 16.77 30.92 -24.97
CA TRP A 300 17.85 31.33 -24.07
C TRP A 300 19.21 30.85 -24.59
N ILE A 301 19.31 29.59 -25.01
CA ILE A 301 20.50 29.03 -25.63
C ILE A 301 20.86 29.81 -26.96
N GLY A 302 19.86 30.12 -27.77
CA GLY A 302 20.05 30.90 -28.99
C GLY A 302 20.61 32.31 -28.72
N ARG A 303 20.12 33.01 -27.67
CA ARG A 303 20.66 34.28 -27.25
C ARG A 303 22.14 34.18 -26.80
N ILE A 304 22.46 33.23 -25.94
CA ILE A 304 23.84 33.00 -25.47
C ILE A 304 24.76 32.72 -26.68
N HIS A 305 24.28 31.94 -27.65
CA HIS A 305 25.05 31.65 -28.85
C HIS A 305 25.26 32.92 -29.70
N GLN A 306 24.22 33.73 -29.93
CA GLN A 306 24.35 34.99 -30.67
C GLN A 306 25.28 35.98 -29.97
N ASP A 307 25.10 36.19 -28.66
CA ASP A 307 25.97 37.05 -27.83
C ASP A 307 27.45 36.59 -27.91
N GLY A 308 27.66 35.25 -27.88
CA GLY A 308 28.97 34.63 -28.00
C GLY A 308 29.60 34.84 -29.38
N VAL A 309 28.82 34.71 -30.44
CA VAL A 309 29.27 34.94 -31.83
C VAL A 309 29.61 36.41 -32.04
N GLU A 310 28.75 37.33 -31.61
CA GLU A 310 29.01 38.79 -31.73
C GLU A 310 30.27 39.21 -30.93
N CYS A 311 30.44 38.65 -29.73
CA CYS A 311 31.63 38.90 -28.94
C CYS A 311 32.91 38.38 -29.64
N TRP A 312 32.87 37.19 -30.23
CA TRP A 312 33.95 36.57 -30.99
C TRP A 312 34.26 37.39 -32.25
N GLU A 313 33.27 37.76 -33.06
CA GLU A 313 33.45 38.57 -34.24
C GLU A 313 34.01 39.95 -33.90
N GLY A 314 33.56 40.57 -32.83
CA GLY A 314 34.11 41.82 -32.31
C GLY A 314 35.57 41.69 -31.88
N ALA A 315 35.99 40.57 -31.30
CA ALA A 315 37.35 40.28 -30.95
C ALA A 315 38.22 40.07 -32.19
N VAL A 316 37.75 39.29 -33.17
CA VAL A 316 38.46 39.03 -34.43
C VAL A 316 38.60 40.31 -35.28
N ARG A 317 37.58 41.14 -35.34
CA ARG A 317 37.67 42.46 -36.01
C ARG A 317 38.76 43.35 -35.39
N ARG A 318 38.84 43.38 -34.08
CA ARG A 318 39.89 44.13 -33.37
C ARG A 318 41.30 43.60 -33.69
N LEU A 319 41.45 42.26 -33.70
CA LEU A 319 42.73 41.61 -33.97
C LEU A 319 43.21 41.71 -35.41
N THR A 320 42.25 41.71 -36.37
CA THR A 320 42.54 41.77 -37.82
C THR A 320 42.58 43.18 -38.41
N GLY A 321 42.45 44.22 -37.58
CA GLY A 321 42.40 45.60 -38.04
C GLY A 321 41.26 45.91 -39.00
N GLY A 322 40.09 45.25 -38.84
CA GLY A 322 38.89 45.47 -39.63
C GLY A 322 38.80 44.69 -40.96
N ARG A 323 39.78 43.84 -41.29
CA ARG A 323 39.84 43.08 -42.56
C ARG A 323 38.94 41.80 -42.53
N TYR A 324 38.30 41.46 -41.43
CA TYR A 324 37.40 40.32 -41.31
C TYR A 324 35.96 40.72 -41.69
N ALA A 325 35.44 40.08 -42.74
CA ALA A 325 34.02 40.13 -43.07
C ALA A 325 33.39 38.77 -42.65
N PRO A 326 32.41 38.74 -41.73
CA PRO A 326 31.73 37.51 -41.39
C PRO A 326 31.02 36.95 -42.64
N GLN A 327 31.12 35.63 -42.83
CA GLN A 327 30.26 34.96 -43.81
C GLN A 327 28.80 34.93 -43.29
N PRO A 328 27.81 35.15 -44.16
CA PRO A 328 26.41 35.05 -43.76
C PRO A 328 26.16 33.66 -43.16
N SER A 329 25.41 33.62 -42.06
CA SER A 329 25.02 32.35 -41.43
C SER A 329 24.25 31.48 -42.41
N VAL A 330 24.37 30.14 -42.27
CA VAL A 330 23.71 29.17 -43.15
C VAL A 330 22.18 29.41 -43.19
N GLU A 331 21.60 29.94 -42.11
CA GLU A 331 20.19 30.33 -42.03
C GLU A 331 19.88 31.57 -42.89
N GLN A 332 20.74 32.59 -42.89
CA GLN A 332 20.55 33.76 -43.74
C GLN A 332 20.73 33.42 -45.24
N ALA A 333 21.67 32.53 -45.56
CA ALA A 333 21.84 32.02 -46.90
C ALA A 333 20.64 31.18 -47.37
N ALA A 334 20.02 30.43 -46.49
CA ALA A 334 18.82 29.60 -46.78
C ALA A 334 17.57 30.47 -46.93
N ASP A 335 17.43 31.55 -46.15
CA ASP A 335 16.32 32.50 -46.27
C ASP A 335 16.44 33.32 -47.56
N ASP A 336 17.63 33.75 -47.93
CA ASP A 336 17.87 34.47 -49.18
C ASP A 336 17.62 33.59 -50.43
N GLU A 337 17.99 32.29 -50.38
CA GLU A 337 17.63 31.32 -51.43
C GLU A 337 16.13 31.02 -51.48
N HIS A 338 15.45 31.03 -50.34
CA HIS A 338 14.01 30.77 -50.26
C HIS A 338 13.22 31.99 -50.83
N PHE A 339 13.65 33.21 -50.51
CA PHE A 339 13.06 34.44 -51.08
C PHE A 339 13.31 34.57 -52.57
N ALA A 340 14.51 34.28 -53.06
CA ALA A 340 14.83 34.31 -54.49
C ALA A 340 13.98 33.33 -55.33
N ARG A 341 13.59 32.18 -54.77
CA ARG A 341 12.68 31.21 -55.43
C ARG A 341 11.22 31.66 -55.46
N TYR A 342 10.80 32.56 -54.61
CA TYR A 342 9.42 33.08 -54.59
C TYR A 342 9.21 34.26 -55.52
N GLU A 343 10.27 35.07 -55.88
CA GLU A 343 10.18 36.16 -56.85
C GLU A 343 10.08 35.66 -58.30
N ASP A 344 10.62 34.48 -58.61
CA ASP A 344 10.59 33.89 -59.96
C ASP A 344 9.38 32.96 -60.22
N ALA A 345 8.41 32.84 -59.31
CA ALA A 345 7.22 32.00 -59.50
C ALA A 345 6.17 32.77 -60.36
N PRO A 346 5.78 32.29 -61.56
CA PRO A 346 4.80 32.96 -62.40
C PRO A 346 3.44 33.02 -61.74
N ARG A 347 2.87 34.19 -61.52
CA ARG A 347 1.50 34.43 -61.05
C ARG A 347 0.51 33.71 -61.96
N ARG A 348 0.16 32.44 -61.63
CA ARG A 348 -0.98 31.80 -62.28
C ARG A 348 -2.25 32.35 -61.66
N GLY A 349 -2.99 33.05 -62.52
CA GLY A 349 -4.26 33.69 -62.23
C GLY A 349 -5.34 32.71 -61.75
N GLY A 350 -6.26 33.26 -61.00
CA GLY A 350 -7.34 32.67 -60.35
C GLY A 350 -8.35 31.93 -61.20
N GLY A 351 -9.06 31.08 -60.50
CA GLY A 351 -10.27 30.41 -60.96
C GLY A 351 -11.00 29.86 -59.70
N PHE A 352 -11.85 30.71 -59.14
CA PHE A 352 -12.93 30.26 -58.27
C PHE A 352 -13.94 29.54 -59.15
N VAL A 353 -14.25 28.28 -58.88
CA VAL A 353 -15.54 27.66 -59.22
C VAL A 353 -15.97 26.82 -58.02
N GLN A 354 -17.11 27.21 -57.49
CA GLN A 354 -18.14 26.55 -56.64
C GLN A 354 -17.77 25.33 -55.84
#